data_9fdba11a24ed4c839c1379c4fbbadcc6
#
_entry.id   9fdba11a24ed4c839c1379c4fbbadcc6
#
_cell.length_a   1.000
_cell.length_b   1.000
_cell.length_c   1.000
_cell.angle_alpha   90.00
_cell.angle_beta   90.00
_cell.angle_gamma   90.00
#
_symmetry.space_group_name_H-M   'P 1'
#
loop_
_entity.id
_entity.type
_entity.pdbx_description
1 polymer ?
#
loop_
_entity_poly.entity_id
_entity_poly.type
_entity_poly.pdbx_seq_one_letter_code
_entity_poly.pdbx_strand_id
1 'polypeptide(L)'
;METCLFCAIQRGAQPPKGGVLYEDDLVYAHHGDFDEGPTYLGHVMVETKRHTPEFADLTCDEARAVGLLIARMSRALKVCTGAERVYATFYGEVTPHLHVHLTARYAGTPAAYLRWNVEDWPDAPRGNADAVRALCERLRSALAAAGRGEI
;
A
#
# COMPACT_ATOMS: atom_id res chain seq x y z
N MET A 1 0.28 20.11 -10.31
CA MET A 1 1.19 19.43 -9.36
C MET A 1 0.95 19.81 -7.91
N GLU A 2 0.53 21.03 -7.58
CA GLU A 2 0.23 21.42 -6.19
C GLU A 2 -0.98 20.70 -5.57
N THR A 3 -1.90 20.20 -6.37
CA THR A 3 -3.14 19.55 -5.93
C THR A 3 -3.09 18.02 -5.85
N CYS A 4 -1.98 17.37 -6.23
CA CYS A 4 -1.88 15.91 -6.18
C CYS A 4 -1.68 15.42 -4.75
N LEU A 5 -2.61 14.57 -4.27
CA LEU A 5 -2.57 13.97 -2.93
C LEU A 5 -1.26 13.24 -2.65
N PHE A 6 -0.83 12.35 -3.55
CA PHE A 6 0.39 11.55 -3.37
C PHE A 6 1.66 12.41 -3.36
N CYS A 7 1.73 13.41 -4.24
CA CYS A 7 2.82 14.39 -4.17
C CYS A 7 2.82 15.18 -2.83
N ALA A 8 1.65 15.48 -2.26
CA ALA A 8 1.55 16.14 -0.96
C ALA A 8 1.99 15.23 0.19
N ILE A 9 1.60 13.96 0.16
CA ILE A 9 2.05 12.93 1.11
C ILE A 9 3.57 12.80 1.09
N GLN A 10 4.16 12.61 -0.08
CA GLN A 10 5.61 12.43 -0.27
C GLN A 10 6.43 13.65 0.16
N ARG A 11 5.87 14.86 0.09
CA ARG A 11 6.51 16.08 0.61
C ARG A 11 6.27 16.32 2.11
N GLY A 12 5.55 15.42 2.77
CA GLY A 12 5.23 15.53 4.19
C GLY A 12 4.12 16.54 4.54
N ALA A 13 3.41 17.07 3.55
CA ALA A 13 2.27 17.98 3.77
C ALA A 13 1.05 17.26 4.38
N GLN A 14 0.91 15.97 4.12
CA GLN A 14 -0.12 15.10 4.69
C GLN A 14 0.53 13.76 5.10
N PRO A 15 1.21 13.70 6.24
CA PRO A 15 1.92 12.49 6.64
C PRO A 15 0.93 11.36 6.95
N PRO A 16 1.18 10.12 6.44
CA PRO A 16 0.32 8.97 6.74
C PRO A 16 0.39 8.60 8.22
N LYS A 17 -0.73 8.17 8.81
CA LYS A 17 -0.85 7.84 10.24
C LYS A 17 0.15 6.78 10.72
N GLY A 18 0.47 5.82 9.86
CA GLY A 18 1.47 4.76 10.13
C GLY A 18 2.90 5.15 9.76
N GLY A 19 3.13 6.32 9.20
CA GLY A 19 4.42 6.75 8.64
C GLY A 19 4.77 6.05 7.33
N VAL A 20 5.96 6.34 6.84
CA VAL A 20 6.51 5.75 5.60
C VAL A 20 6.86 4.28 5.85
N LEU A 21 6.42 3.39 4.96
CA LEU A 21 6.76 1.97 5.00
C LEU A 21 8.07 1.68 4.23
N TYR A 22 8.22 2.31 3.09
CA TYR A 22 9.41 2.20 2.25
C TYR A 22 9.55 3.45 1.39
N GLU A 23 10.78 3.88 1.17
CA GLU A 23 11.11 4.99 0.27
C GLU A 23 12.51 4.80 -0.29
N ASP A 24 12.65 5.04 -1.60
CA ASP A 24 13.92 5.24 -2.28
C ASP A 24 13.77 6.36 -3.34
N ASP A 25 14.71 6.46 -4.28
CA ASP A 25 14.68 7.52 -5.29
C ASP A 25 13.55 7.36 -6.31
N LEU A 26 12.96 6.17 -6.45
CA LEU A 26 11.99 5.83 -7.50
C LEU A 26 10.58 5.57 -6.96
N VAL A 27 10.47 5.00 -5.77
CA VAL A 27 9.19 4.53 -5.21
C VAL A 27 8.99 4.94 -3.76
N TYR A 28 7.73 5.00 -3.36
CA TYR A 28 7.27 5.33 -2.03
C TYR A 28 6.16 4.38 -1.62
N ALA A 29 6.08 4.00 -0.36
CA ALA A 29 4.96 3.20 0.13
C ALA A 29 4.52 3.63 1.53
N HIS A 30 3.20 3.62 1.74
CA HIS A 30 2.58 3.90 3.04
C HIS A 30 1.29 3.08 3.21
N HIS A 31 0.79 2.97 4.43
CA HIS A 31 -0.54 2.40 4.69
C HIS A 31 -1.62 3.40 4.25
N GLY A 32 -2.63 2.93 3.52
CA GLY A 32 -3.82 3.70 3.18
C GLY A 32 -4.66 3.91 4.45
N ASP A 33 -4.93 5.17 4.79
CA ASP A 33 -5.64 5.55 6.02
C ASP A 33 -6.51 6.78 5.78
N PHE A 34 -7.25 6.75 4.68
CA PHE A 34 -8.07 7.87 4.22
C PHE A 34 -9.42 8.00 4.93
N ASP A 35 -9.78 7.01 5.76
CA ASP A 35 -11.05 6.97 6.46
C ASP A 35 -11.03 7.80 7.76
N GLU A 36 -12.15 8.48 8.09
CA GLU A 36 -12.34 9.15 9.37
C GLU A 36 -12.61 8.18 10.53
N GLY A 37 -12.97 6.92 10.21
CA GLY A 37 -13.28 5.85 11.14
C GLY A 37 -12.16 4.81 11.30
N PRO A 38 -12.50 3.61 11.82
CA PRO A 38 -11.57 2.50 11.87
C PRO A 38 -11.12 2.09 10.46
N THR A 39 -9.81 2.13 10.25
CA THR A 39 -9.17 1.85 8.96
C THR A 39 -9.04 0.35 8.74
N TYR A 40 -9.28 -0.13 7.50
CA TYR A 40 -8.98 -1.51 7.10
C TYR A 40 -7.48 -1.79 7.26
N LEU A 41 -7.14 -2.78 8.08
CA LEU A 41 -5.73 -3.12 8.34
C LEU A 41 -5.16 -3.95 7.19
N GLY A 42 -4.08 -3.46 6.58
CA GLY A 42 -3.42 -4.15 5.46
C GLY A 42 -3.82 -3.64 4.07
N HIS A 43 -4.27 -2.39 3.97
CA HIS A 43 -4.33 -1.64 2.73
C HIS A 43 -3.08 -0.76 2.61
N VAL A 44 -2.22 -1.05 1.66
CA VAL A 44 -0.96 -0.34 1.43
C VAL A 44 -0.94 0.27 0.04
N MET A 45 -0.44 1.49 -0.06
CA MET A 45 -0.21 2.20 -1.32
C MET A 45 1.25 2.04 -1.72
N VAL A 46 1.51 1.72 -2.99
CA VAL A 46 2.83 1.74 -3.61
C VAL A 46 2.80 2.74 -4.76
N GLU A 47 3.63 3.76 -4.70
CA GLU A 47 3.60 4.91 -5.60
C GLU A 47 4.95 5.13 -6.26
N THR A 48 4.95 5.79 -7.42
CA THR A 48 6.17 6.38 -7.97
C THR A 48 6.52 7.69 -7.26
N LYS A 49 7.81 7.98 -7.13
CA LYS A 49 8.28 9.30 -6.64
C LYS A 49 8.01 10.39 -7.68
N ARG A 50 8.21 10.07 -8.94
CA ARG A 50 7.87 10.97 -10.04
C ARG A 50 6.35 10.98 -10.24
N HIS A 51 5.78 12.16 -10.43
CA HIS A 51 4.38 12.32 -10.79
C HIS A 51 4.14 11.77 -12.19
N THR A 52 3.65 10.55 -12.25
CA THR A 52 3.42 9.76 -13.48
C THR A 52 1.99 9.25 -13.45
N PRO A 53 1.17 9.47 -14.48
CA PRO A 53 -0.26 9.14 -14.41
C PRO A 53 -0.54 7.64 -14.48
N GLU A 54 0.21 6.86 -15.27
CA GLU A 54 -0.10 5.46 -15.51
C GLU A 54 1.14 4.61 -15.83
N PHE A 55 0.95 3.28 -15.93
CA PHE A 55 2.03 2.32 -16.19
C PHE A 55 2.74 2.55 -17.52
N ALA A 56 2.01 3.03 -18.54
CA ALA A 56 2.60 3.27 -19.87
C ALA A 56 3.68 4.36 -19.86
N ASP A 57 3.66 5.25 -18.88
CA ASP A 57 4.59 6.38 -18.74
C ASP A 57 5.82 6.06 -17.88
N LEU A 58 5.93 4.83 -17.34
CA LEU A 58 7.07 4.43 -16.52
C LEU A 58 8.34 4.28 -17.33
N THR A 59 9.46 4.68 -16.76
CA THR A 59 10.77 4.22 -17.19
C THR A 59 10.97 2.73 -16.81
N CYS A 60 11.94 2.07 -17.47
CA CYS A 60 12.27 0.68 -17.14
C CYS A 60 12.69 0.52 -15.68
N ASP A 61 13.39 1.48 -15.11
CA ASP A 61 13.85 1.42 -13.72
C ASP A 61 12.70 1.63 -12.73
N GLU A 62 11.78 2.56 -13.01
CA GLU A 62 10.55 2.72 -12.23
C GLU A 62 9.67 1.46 -12.29
N ALA A 63 9.49 0.87 -13.46
CA ALA A 63 8.71 -0.36 -13.63
C ALA A 63 9.30 -1.53 -12.81
N ARG A 64 10.63 -1.68 -12.79
CA ARG A 64 11.33 -2.66 -11.96
C ARG A 64 11.16 -2.38 -10.47
N ALA A 65 11.34 -1.11 -10.05
CA ALA A 65 11.23 -0.72 -8.65
C ALA A 65 9.81 -0.93 -8.11
N VAL A 66 8.78 -0.52 -8.87
CA VAL A 66 7.37 -0.74 -8.53
C VAL A 66 7.07 -2.24 -8.41
N GLY A 67 7.44 -3.05 -9.43
CA GLY A 67 7.19 -4.49 -9.43
C GLY A 67 7.88 -5.20 -8.27
N LEU A 68 9.13 -4.87 -7.99
CA LEU A 68 9.88 -5.44 -6.87
C LEU A 68 9.26 -5.08 -5.53
N LEU A 69 8.89 -3.81 -5.33
CA LEU A 69 8.29 -3.35 -4.09
C LEU A 69 6.91 -3.98 -3.86
N ILE A 70 6.08 -4.14 -4.91
CA ILE A 70 4.81 -4.86 -4.84
C ILE A 70 5.02 -6.29 -4.35
N ALA A 71 5.98 -7.02 -4.90
CA ALA A 71 6.26 -8.40 -4.51
C ALA A 71 6.73 -8.50 -3.05
N ARG A 72 7.66 -7.64 -2.62
CA ARG A 72 8.17 -7.59 -1.25
C ARG A 72 7.09 -7.20 -0.24
N MET A 73 6.33 -6.16 -0.54
CA MET A 73 5.24 -5.69 0.31
C MET A 73 4.12 -6.72 0.44
N SER A 74 3.78 -7.43 -0.65
CA SER A 74 2.79 -8.50 -0.61
C SER A 74 3.20 -9.63 0.33
N ARG A 75 4.49 -10.01 0.36
CA ARG A 75 5.00 -10.98 1.33
C ARG A 75 4.92 -10.46 2.75
N ALA A 76 5.37 -9.22 2.98
CA ALA A 76 5.31 -8.59 4.30
C ALA A 76 3.87 -8.53 4.81
N LEU A 77 2.90 -8.16 3.96
CA LEU A 77 1.47 -8.17 4.30
C LEU A 77 1.01 -9.57 4.70
N LYS A 78 1.32 -10.61 3.93
CA LYS A 78 0.93 -11.99 4.28
C LYS A 78 1.51 -12.44 5.62
N VAL A 79 2.77 -12.15 5.88
CA VAL A 79 3.46 -12.51 7.15
C VAL A 79 2.86 -11.74 8.32
N CYS A 80 2.64 -10.44 8.16
CA CYS A 80 2.21 -9.58 9.26
C CYS A 80 0.70 -9.66 9.56
N THR A 81 -0.13 -10.00 8.57
CA THR A 81 -1.59 -10.00 8.72
C THR A 81 -2.21 -11.40 8.70
N GLY A 82 -1.48 -12.42 8.26
CA GLY A 82 -2.03 -13.74 8.01
C GLY A 82 -2.95 -13.81 6.77
N ALA A 83 -2.88 -12.82 5.88
CA ALA A 83 -3.71 -12.77 4.69
C ALA A 83 -3.49 -14.00 3.78
N GLU A 84 -4.59 -14.58 3.30
CA GLU A 84 -4.52 -15.68 2.32
C GLU A 84 -4.06 -15.19 0.95
N ARG A 85 -4.43 -13.97 0.58
CA ARG A 85 -4.10 -13.33 -0.69
C ARG A 85 -3.88 -11.84 -0.51
N VAL A 86 -3.04 -11.25 -1.34
CA VAL A 86 -2.93 -9.80 -1.50
C VAL A 86 -3.41 -9.46 -2.91
N TYR A 87 -4.36 -8.54 -3.00
CA TYR A 87 -4.77 -7.96 -4.28
C TYR A 87 -3.87 -6.78 -4.61
N ALA A 88 -3.53 -6.63 -5.88
CA ALA A 88 -2.84 -5.47 -6.42
C ALA A 88 -3.73 -4.84 -7.49
N THR A 89 -4.19 -3.60 -7.27
CA THR A 89 -5.11 -2.91 -8.17
C THR A 89 -4.65 -1.49 -8.44
N PHE A 90 -4.95 -0.99 -9.63
CA PHE A 90 -4.70 0.38 -10.05
C PHE A 90 -5.83 0.84 -10.98
N TYR A 91 -6.31 2.05 -10.77
CA TYR A 91 -7.33 2.68 -11.62
C TYR A 91 -6.87 4.03 -12.18
N GLY A 92 -6.34 4.93 -11.34
CA GLY A 92 -5.72 6.19 -11.74
C GLY A 92 -6.66 7.32 -12.18
N GLU A 93 -7.99 7.10 -12.20
CA GLU A 93 -8.94 8.08 -12.75
C GLU A 93 -9.19 9.28 -11.83
N VAL A 94 -9.19 9.07 -10.52
CA VAL A 94 -9.43 10.15 -9.54
C VAL A 94 -8.17 10.97 -9.30
N THR A 95 -7.04 10.31 -9.17
CA THR A 95 -5.74 10.96 -8.98
C THR A 95 -4.77 10.42 -10.02
N PRO A 96 -4.41 11.21 -11.04
CA PRO A 96 -3.50 10.79 -12.11
C PRO A 96 -2.05 10.81 -11.65
N HIS A 97 -1.74 9.99 -10.66
CA HIS A 97 -0.42 9.67 -10.14
C HIS A 97 -0.40 8.17 -9.89
N LEU A 98 0.55 7.45 -10.47
CA LEU A 98 0.61 6.00 -10.36
C LEU A 98 0.73 5.58 -8.90
N HIS A 99 -0.30 4.91 -8.43
CA HIS A 99 -0.40 4.33 -7.10
C HIS A 99 -1.10 2.98 -7.18
N VAL A 100 -0.44 1.95 -6.74
CA VAL A 100 -0.99 0.59 -6.69
C VAL A 100 -1.50 0.32 -5.29
N HIS A 101 -2.77 -0.06 -5.19
CA HIS A 101 -3.38 -0.52 -3.95
C HIS A 101 -2.99 -1.98 -3.72
N LEU A 102 -2.37 -2.28 -2.61
CA LEU A 102 -2.14 -3.64 -2.12
C LEU A 102 -3.08 -3.90 -0.97
N THR A 103 -4.07 -4.77 -1.15
CA THR A 103 -5.07 -5.03 -0.13
C THR A 103 -5.01 -6.48 0.33
N ALA A 104 -4.78 -6.68 1.62
CA ALA A 104 -4.76 -7.98 2.25
C ALA A 104 -6.17 -8.59 2.30
N ARG A 105 -6.38 -9.77 1.71
CA ARG A 105 -7.61 -10.54 1.87
C ARG A 105 -7.42 -11.58 2.97
N TYR A 106 -8.14 -11.42 4.06
CA TYR A 106 -8.07 -12.30 5.22
C TYR A 106 -8.76 -13.63 5.01
N ALA A 107 -8.34 -14.63 5.78
CA ALA A 107 -9.03 -15.92 5.87
C ALA A 107 -10.48 -15.73 6.29
N GLY A 108 -11.36 -16.53 5.71
CA GLY A 108 -12.80 -16.47 6.02
C GLY A 108 -13.56 -15.32 5.35
N THR A 109 -12.93 -14.49 4.53
CA THR A 109 -13.65 -13.46 3.75
C THR A 109 -14.73 -14.10 2.91
N PRO A 110 -16.03 -13.75 3.11
CA PRO A 110 -17.13 -14.35 2.35
C PRO A 110 -17.05 -14.04 0.85
N ALA A 111 -17.61 -14.92 0.02
CA ALA A 111 -17.56 -14.80 -1.44
C ALA A 111 -18.09 -13.46 -1.97
N ALA A 112 -19.09 -12.87 -1.30
CA ALA A 112 -19.67 -11.57 -1.65
C ALA A 112 -18.69 -10.41 -1.51
N TYR A 113 -17.66 -10.56 -0.67
CA TYR A 113 -16.64 -9.53 -0.38
C TYR A 113 -15.27 -9.84 -1.01
N LEU A 114 -15.22 -10.70 -2.02
CA LEU A 114 -13.96 -10.94 -2.75
C LEU A 114 -13.69 -9.84 -3.78
N ARG A 115 -12.41 -9.66 -4.11
CA ARG A 115 -11.90 -8.66 -5.09
C ARG A 115 -12.09 -7.23 -4.58
N TRP A 116 -12.78 -6.38 -5.35
CA TRP A 116 -12.98 -4.94 -5.06
C TRP A 116 -13.83 -4.64 -3.83
N ASN A 117 -14.62 -5.60 -3.36
CA ASN A 117 -15.46 -5.43 -2.18
C ASN A 117 -14.78 -5.92 -0.88
N VAL A 118 -13.50 -6.25 -0.92
CA VAL A 118 -12.82 -6.87 0.23
C VAL A 118 -12.81 -5.98 1.48
N GLU A 119 -12.78 -4.68 1.28
CA GLU A 119 -12.82 -3.69 2.37
C GLU A 119 -14.26 -3.40 2.87
N ASP A 120 -15.28 -3.81 2.13
CA ASP A 120 -16.68 -3.64 2.52
C ASP A 120 -17.16 -4.74 3.49
N TRP A 121 -16.34 -5.79 3.70
CA TRP A 121 -16.69 -6.84 4.65
C TRP A 121 -16.78 -6.27 6.07
N PRO A 122 -17.97 -6.33 6.72
CA PRO A 122 -18.19 -5.70 8.03
C PRO A 122 -17.29 -6.26 9.14
N ASP A 123 -16.96 -7.56 9.06
CA ASP A 123 -16.12 -8.24 10.05
C ASP A 123 -14.62 -8.22 9.67
N ALA A 124 -14.25 -7.46 8.64
CA ALA A 124 -12.85 -7.33 8.27
C ALA A 124 -12.03 -6.68 9.40
N PRO A 125 -10.77 -7.10 9.58
CA PRO A 125 -9.89 -6.47 10.56
C PRO A 125 -9.72 -4.97 10.29
N ARG A 126 -10.17 -4.16 11.24
CA ARG A 126 -10.05 -2.70 11.24
C ARG A 126 -9.42 -2.21 12.52
N GLY A 127 -8.82 -1.05 12.50
CA GLY A 127 -8.20 -0.48 13.68
C GLY A 127 -8.10 1.04 13.65
N ASN A 128 -7.81 1.59 14.82
CA ASN A 128 -7.51 3.01 15.01
C ASN A 128 -6.06 3.32 14.58
N ALA A 129 -5.65 4.57 14.73
CA ALA A 129 -4.31 5.02 14.38
C ALA A 129 -3.19 4.25 15.10
N ASP A 130 -3.39 3.77 16.34
CA ASP A 130 -2.41 2.97 17.08
C ASP A 130 -2.26 1.57 16.45
N ALA A 131 -3.35 0.94 16.07
CA ALA A 131 -3.34 -0.35 15.37
C ALA A 131 -2.66 -0.24 13.99
N VAL A 132 -2.91 0.84 13.25
CA VAL A 132 -2.23 1.13 11.98
C VAL A 132 -0.72 1.30 12.22
N ARG A 133 -0.30 2.09 13.21
CA ARG A 133 1.12 2.27 13.55
C ARG A 133 1.79 0.94 13.90
N ALA A 134 1.15 0.13 14.74
CA ALA A 134 1.69 -1.18 15.14
C ALA A 134 1.84 -2.14 13.96
N LEU A 135 0.88 -2.16 13.03
CA LEU A 135 1.00 -2.93 11.78
C LEU A 135 2.15 -2.40 10.91
N CYS A 136 2.27 -1.09 10.77
CA CYS A 136 3.33 -0.47 9.96
C CYS A 136 4.73 -0.75 10.52
N GLU A 137 4.92 -0.81 11.83
CA GLU A 137 6.20 -1.21 12.46
C GLU A 137 6.57 -2.65 12.11
N ARG A 138 5.60 -3.58 12.15
CA ARG A 138 5.83 -4.97 11.74
C ARG A 138 6.14 -5.09 10.25
N LEU A 139 5.44 -4.34 9.39
CA LEU A 139 5.70 -4.32 7.95
C LEU A 139 7.11 -3.80 7.63
N ARG A 140 7.55 -2.70 8.27
CA ARG A 140 8.92 -2.19 8.12
C ARG A 140 9.97 -3.22 8.53
N SER A 141 9.75 -3.89 9.66
CA SER A 141 10.65 -4.95 10.15
C SER A 141 10.72 -6.13 9.18
N ALA A 142 9.59 -6.56 8.64
CA ALA A 142 9.54 -7.64 7.65
C ALA A 142 10.22 -7.28 6.33
N LEU A 143 10.05 -6.04 5.85
CA LEU A 143 10.73 -5.53 4.66
C LEU A 143 12.25 -5.46 4.83
N ALA A 144 12.72 -5.03 6.01
CA ALA A 144 14.14 -4.94 6.33
C ALA A 144 14.79 -6.34 6.43
N ALA A 145 14.07 -7.31 7.03
CA ALA A 145 14.57 -8.69 7.20
C ALA A 145 14.72 -9.44 5.87
N ALA A 146 13.84 -9.17 4.90
CA ALA A 146 13.88 -9.81 3.58
C ALA A 146 15.07 -9.38 2.70
N GLY A 147 15.86 -8.39 3.11
CA GLY A 147 17.01 -7.90 2.33
C GLY A 147 16.61 -7.24 1.00
N ARG A 148 17.58 -6.61 0.30
CA ARG A 148 17.37 -5.95 -0.99
C ARG A 148 17.43 -6.92 -2.20
N GLY A 149 17.76 -8.17 -2.00
CA GLY A 149 18.08 -9.14 -3.04
C GLY A 149 17.30 -10.45 -3.03
N GLU A 150 16.43 -10.68 -2.06
CA GLU A 150 15.62 -11.89 -1.99
C GLU A 150 14.19 -11.59 -2.45
N ILE A 151 13.87 -12.07 -3.66
CA ILE A 151 12.48 -12.23 -4.11
C ILE A 151 11.95 -13.56 -3.61
#